data_c772d6214d905133a2cba337ff6c95e6
#
_entry.id   c772d6214d905133a2cba337ff6c95e6
#
_cell.length_a   1.000
_cell.length_b   1.000
_cell.length_c   1.000
_cell.angle_alpha   90.00
_cell.angle_beta   90.00
_cell.angle_gamma   90.00
#
_symmetry.space_group_name_H-M   'P 1'
#
loop_
_entity.id
_entity.type
_entity.pdbx_description
1 polymer ?
#
loop_
_entity_poly.entity_id
_entity_poly.type
_entity_poly.pdbx_seq_one_letter_code
_entity_poly.pdbx_strand_id
1 'polypeptide(L)'
;MKSLIMKTLYILGALYASVASGQQNTVLPEYPNSYEIVRDVVEMPVGRQMGSGNAIDIDSRGNVWVFERCGGNNGACPESDVDPVLQFSPEGKLLSSFGSGMFVWPHGIVVDEDDNLWIIDAGVIEGEKGNQIFKFSQEGNLLLELGEPGVRGDGPGQFNEPSDLAIGPDGTLYILDGHINPDSNRRIVHMTAEGDFIESWGSKGYGPLQFEGPHAIAVDSSGRMYIGDRTNNRLQVLSSTGELLAIWTHWGRPSGIRIVGDTLYAVDSESRAAVGEYGYNPGWHRGIYVGHLDGTITDFIPDPSPSGATSFPEGIGVSDEGVIWGASVGDREVLKFVRR
;
A
#
# COMPACT_ATOMS: atom_id res chain seq x y z
N MET A 1 42.40 -26.89 -72.41
CA MET A 1 42.13 -27.28 -71.05
C MET A 1 41.36 -26.13 -70.35
N LYS A 2 40.04 -26.25 -70.28
CA LYS A 2 39.17 -25.25 -69.58
C LYS A 2 38.60 -25.90 -68.31
N SER A 3 38.99 -25.39 -67.19
CA SER A 3 38.49 -25.83 -65.87
C SER A 3 37.08 -25.23 -65.59
N LEU A 4 36.14 -26.11 -65.32
CA LEU A 4 34.75 -25.78 -65.02
C LEU A 4 34.65 -25.68 -63.52
N ILE A 5 34.44 -24.46 -62.95
CA ILE A 5 34.19 -24.22 -61.52
C ILE A 5 32.67 -24.27 -61.33
N MET A 6 32.24 -25.31 -60.65
CA MET A 6 30.85 -25.47 -60.20
C MET A 6 30.63 -24.64 -58.92
N LYS A 7 29.78 -23.61 -59.00
CA LYS A 7 29.33 -22.85 -57.82
C LYS A 7 28.14 -23.55 -57.22
N THR A 8 28.31 -24.10 -56.02
CA THR A 8 27.22 -24.65 -55.21
C THR A 8 26.51 -23.51 -54.48
N LEU A 9 25.24 -23.31 -54.80
CA LEU A 9 24.38 -22.31 -54.13
C LEU A 9 23.74 -22.97 -52.92
N TYR A 10 24.12 -22.52 -51.71
CA TYR A 10 23.41 -22.89 -50.49
C TYR A 10 22.21 -21.96 -50.31
N ILE A 11 21.01 -22.53 -50.43
CA ILE A 11 19.77 -21.84 -50.03
C ILE A 11 19.59 -22.07 -48.52
N LEU A 12 19.84 -21.05 -47.72
CA LEU A 12 19.42 -21.05 -46.32
C LEU A 12 17.89 -20.78 -46.28
N GLY A 13 17.13 -21.82 -46.04
CA GLY A 13 15.73 -21.70 -45.69
C GLY A 13 15.58 -21.20 -44.26
N ALA A 14 15.16 -19.95 -44.06
CA ALA A 14 14.77 -19.43 -42.75
C ALA A 14 13.41 -20.06 -42.40
N LEU A 15 13.40 -20.99 -41.45
CA LEU A 15 12.17 -21.41 -40.75
C LEU A 15 11.71 -20.27 -39.83
N TYR A 16 10.69 -19.55 -40.23
CA TYR A 16 9.91 -18.72 -39.32
C TYR A 16 9.04 -19.65 -38.48
N ALA A 17 9.47 -19.92 -37.25
CA ALA A 17 8.60 -20.48 -36.24
C ALA A 17 7.63 -19.36 -35.82
N SER A 18 6.38 -19.46 -36.23
CA SER A 18 5.31 -18.63 -35.66
C SER A 18 5.09 -19.07 -34.21
N VAL A 19 5.59 -18.28 -33.28
CA VAL A 19 5.19 -18.38 -31.87
C VAL A 19 3.74 -17.91 -31.81
N ALA A 20 2.82 -18.87 -31.83
CA ALA A 20 1.44 -18.62 -31.46
C ALA A 20 1.48 -18.19 -29.99
N SER A 21 1.25 -16.90 -29.71
CA SER A 21 0.96 -16.39 -28.39
C SER A 21 -0.40 -16.93 -27.97
N GLY A 22 -0.41 -18.17 -27.46
CA GLY A 22 -1.54 -18.67 -26.72
C GLY A 22 -1.67 -17.79 -25.48
N GLN A 23 -2.71 -16.95 -25.41
CA GLN A 23 -3.18 -16.43 -24.14
C GLN A 23 -3.49 -17.66 -23.28
N GLN A 24 -2.61 -17.98 -22.36
CA GLN A 24 -2.96 -18.84 -21.25
C GLN A 24 -3.97 -18.03 -20.43
N ASN A 25 -5.24 -18.38 -20.52
CA ASN A 25 -6.22 -18.03 -19.52
C ASN A 25 -5.75 -18.72 -18.23
N THR A 26 -4.93 -18.05 -17.47
CA THR A 26 -4.62 -18.45 -16.09
C THR A 26 -5.92 -18.27 -15.33
N VAL A 27 -6.66 -19.36 -15.17
CA VAL A 27 -7.76 -19.41 -14.22
C VAL A 27 -7.10 -19.28 -12.86
N LEU A 28 -7.34 -18.14 -12.16
CA LEU A 28 -6.88 -18.00 -10.79
C LEU A 28 -7.50 -19.11 -9.95
N PRO A 29 -6.78 -19.66 -8.96
CA PRO A 29 -7.36 -20.57 -8.01
C PRO A 29 -8.60 -19.94 -7.38
N GLU A 30 -9.71 -20.67 -7.32
CA GLU A 30 -10.87 -20.25 -6.55
C GLU A 30 -10.54 -20.42 -5.06
N TYR A 31 -10.25 -19.32 -4.38
CA TYR A 31 -10.10 -19.32 -2.93
C TYR A 31 -11.48 -19.21 -2.28
N PRO A 32 -11.71 -19.82 -1.11
CA PRO A 32 -12.92 -19.61 -0.34
C PRO A 32 -13.04 -18.11 0.06
N ASN A 33 -14.28 -17.65 0.25
CA ASN A 33 -14.58 -16.38 0.89
C ASN A 33 -15.27 -16.65 2.23
N SER A 34 -14.49 -16.57 3.30
CA SER A 34 -14.98 -16.80 4.67
C SER A 34 -15.48 -15.53 5.35
N TYR A 35 -15.63 -14.41 4.60
CA TYR A 35 -16.02 -13.13 5.16
C TYR A 35 -17.32 -12.62 4.55
N GLU A 36 -18.02 -11.79 5.32
CA GLU A 36 -19.10 -10.94 4.83
C GLU A 36 -18.73 -9.47 4.97
N ILE A 37 -19.26 -8.65 4.06
CA ILE A 37 -19.00 -7.21 4.01
C ILE A 37 -20.14 -6.48 4.69
N VAL A 38 -19.79 -5.62 5.67
CA VAL A 38 -20.75 -4.73 6.34
C VAL A 38 -20.45 -3.29 5.89
N ARG A 39 -21.51 -2.58 5.46
CA ARG A 39 -21.47 -1.18 5.02
C ARG A 39 -22.11 -0.27 6.05
N ASP A 40 -21.95 1.03 5.87
CA ASP A 40 -22.53 2.06 6.76
C ASP A 40 -22.09 1.87 8.22
N VAL A 41 -20.81 1.52 8.40
CA VAL A 41 -20.23 1.13 9.69
C VAL A 41 -19.68 2.31 10.50
N VAL A 42 -19.66 3.52 9.94
CA VAL A 42 -19.22 4.73 10.64
C VAL A 42 -20.25 5.85 10.50
N GLU A 43 -20.43 6.62 11.57
CA GLU A 43 -21.36 7.76 11.63
C GLU A 43 -20.58 9.07 11.49
N MET A 44 -20.77 9.77 10.36
CA MET A 44 -20.21 11.09 10.15
C MET A 44 -21.10 12.18 10.75
N PRO A 45 -20.53 13.28 11.29
CA PRO A 45 -21.30 14.43 11.76
C PRO A 45 -22.18 15.03 10.65
N VAL A 46 -23.31 15.61 11.05
CA VAL A 46 -24.22 16.27 10.10
C VAL A 46 -23.47 17.35 9.32
N GLY A 47 -23.55 17.27 7.99
CA GLY A 47 -22.90 18.21 7.08
C GLY A 47 -21.44 17.86 6.74
N ARG A 48 -20.84 16.84 7.36
CA ARG A 48 -19.53 16.31 7.03
C ARG A 48 -19.64 15.03 6.21
N GLN A 49 -18.92 14.97 5.09
CA GLN A 49 -18.77 13.75 4.31
C GLN A 49 -17.38 13.14 4.58
N MET A 50 -17.30 11.83 4.50
CA MET A 50 -16.01 11.14 4.43
C MET A 50 -15.30 11.57 3.15
N GLY A 51 -14.02 11.90 3.23
CA GLY A 51 -13.16 12.08 2.06
C GLY A 51 -12.68 10.74 1.51
N SER A 52 -11.90 10.81 0.46
CA SER A 52 -11.15 9.65 -0.03
C SER A 52 -10.28 9.11 1.09
N GLY A 53 -10.61 7.93 1.62
CA GLY A 53 -9.87 7.27 2.67
C GLY A 53 -8.90 6.27 2.08
N ASN A 54 -7.61 6.38 2.40
CA ASN A 54 -6.64 5.39 1.94
C ASN A 54 -5.83 4.74 3.06
N ALA A 55 -5.93 5.25 4.28
CA ALA A 55 -5.24 4.65 5.40
C ALA A 55 -6.18 4.48 6.61
N ILE A 56 -6.05 3.35 7.27
CA ILE A 56 -6.86 2.94 8.41
C ILE A 56 -6.06 1.98 9.29
N ASP A 57 -6.15 2.17 10.61
CA ASP A 57 -5.59 1.23 11.57
C ASP A 57 -6.44 1.18 12.85
N ILE A 58 -6.12 0.27 13.78
CA ILE A 58 -6.94 -0.04 14.96
C ILE A 58 -6.08 0.07 16.21
N ASP A 59 -6.56 0.81 17.21
CA ASP A 59 -5.87 0.92 18.51
C ASP A 59 -6.16 -0.28 19.44
N SER A 60 -5.43 -0.36 20.58
CA SER A 60 -5.55 -1.45 21.53
C SER A 60 -6.94 -1.61 22.16
N ARG A 61 -7.79 -0.59 22.05
CA ARG A 61 -9.18 -0.57 22.55
C ARG A 61 -10.19 -0.96 21.45
N GLY A 62 -9.70 -1.23 20.23
CA GLY A 62 -10.50 -1.53 19.07
C GLY A 62 -11.11 -0.29 18.38
N ASN A 63 -10.69 0.93 18.77
CA ASN A 63 -11.11 2.11 18.02
C ASN A 63 -10.41 2.13 16.66
N VAL A 64 -11.13 2.64 15.68
CA VAL A 64 -10.71 2.67 14.27
C VAL A 64 -10.24 4.07 13.92
N TRP A 65 -8.99 4.18 13.52
CA TRP A 65 -8.38 5.41 13.08
C TRP A 65 -8.35 5.46 11.55
N VAL A 66 -8.90 6.52 10.99
CA VAL A 66 -8.97 6.74 9.55
C VAL A 66 -8.24 8.03 9.20
N PHE A 67 -7.34 7.96 8.23
CA PHE A 67 -6.70 9.12 7.64
C PHE A 67 -7.23 9.34 6.23
N GLU A 68 -8.05 10.40 6.05
CA GLU A 68 -8.78 10.67 4.83
C GLU A 68 -8.41 12.04 4.24
N ARG A 69 -8.82 12.31 3.01
CA ARG A 69 -8.40 13.51 2.27
C ARG A 69 -9.34 14.70 2.50
N CYS A 70 -9.43 15.14 3.76
CA CYS A 70 -10.09 16.36 4.23
C CYS A 70 -11.54 16.55 3.70
N GLY A 71 -12.35 15.48 3.75
CA GLY A 71 -13.75 15.49 3.27
C GLY A 71 -13.90 15.55 1.75
N GLY A 72 -12.81 15.49 0.99
CA GLY A 72 -12.81 15.62 -0.46
C GLY A 72 -12.14 14.47 -1.21
N ASN A 73 -11.82 14.70 -2.48
CA ASN A 73 -11.03 13.81 -3.32
C ASN A 73 -9.52 14.06 -3.14
N ASN A 74 -8.70 13.32 -3.90
CA ASN A 74 -7.27 13.57 -4.02
C ASN A 74 -6.98 15.07 -4.19
N GLY A 75 -6.06 15.60 -3.37
CA GLY A 75 -5.66 17.00 -3.45
C GLY A 75 -6.59 17.99 -2.74
N ALA A 76 -7.55 17.54 -1.93
CA ALA A 76 -8.45 18.45 -1.23
C ALA A 76 -7.82 19.14 0.00
N CYS A 77 -6.87 18.49 0.70
CA CYS A 77 -6.34 18.96 1.98
C CYS A 77 -5.60 20.31 1.96
N PRO A 78 -4.85 20.69 0.92
CA PRO A 78 -4.14 21.96 0.91
C PRO A 78 -5.01 23.21 1.15
N GLU A 79 -6.27 23.15 0.73
CA GLU A 79 -7.24 24.24 0.78
C GLU A 79 -8.38 23.98 1.80
N SER A 80 -8.23 22.97 2.68
CA SER A 80 -9.32 22.52 3.54
C SER A 80 -9.04 22.77 5.02
N ASP A 81 -10.05 23.28 5.73
CA ASP A 81 -10.08 23.40 7.19
C ASP A 81 -10.70 22.16 7.88
N VAL A 82 -10.86 21.06 7.15
CA VAL A 82 -11.48 19.84 7.65
C VAL A 82 -10.42 18.91 8.25
N ASP A 83 -10.67 18.41 9.46
CA ASP A 83 -9.78 17.45 10.11
C ASP A 83 -9.72 16.13 9.34
N PRO A 84 -8.55 15.67 8.87
CA PRO A 84 -8.44 14.44 8.10
C PRO A 84 -8.18 13.19 8.94
N VAL A 85 -7.76 13.33 10.20
CA VAL A 85 -7.55 12.21 11.12
C VAL A 85 -8.81 12.04 11.94
N LEU A 86 -9.44 10.86 11.84
CA LEU A 86 -10.72 10.56 12.47
C LEU A 86 -10.59 9.33 13.35
N GLN A 87 -11.12 9.37 14.57
CA GLN A 87 -11.24 8.23 15.48
C GLN A 87 -12.68 7.82 15.61
N PHE A 88 -12.98 6.54 15.33
CA PHE A 88 -14.30 5.95 15.55
C PHE A 88 -14.22 4.87 16.63
N SER A 89 -15.30 4.72 17.40
CA SER A 89 -15.47 3.56 18.29
C SER A 89 -15.63 2.26 17.45
N PRO A 90 -15.50 1.08 18.08
CA PRO A 90 -15.77 -0.19 17.40
C PRO A 90 -17.20 -0.31 16.81
N GLU A 91 -18.15 0.48 17.33
CA GLU A 91 -19.53 0.58 16.82
C GLU A 91 -19.69 1.63 15.72
N GLY A 92 -18.61 2.36 15.37
CA GLY A 92 -18.60 3.34 14.28
C GLY A 92 -18.99 4.77 14.68
N LYS A 93 -19.09 5.09 15.97
CA LYS A 93 -19.36 6.44 16.44
C LYS A 93 -18.08 7.28 16.39
N LEU A 94 -18.12 8.49 15.79
CA LEU A 94 -16.99 9.41 15.80
C LEU A 94 -16.69 9.85 17.25
N LEU A 95 -15.47 9.65 17.69
CA LEU A 95 -14.96 9.98 19.04
C LEU A 95 -14.17 11.28 19.03
N SER A 96 -13.25 11.44 18.06
CA SER A 96 -12.38 12.61 17.93
C SER A 96 -11.95 12.83 16.48
N SER A 97 -11.47 14.03 16.19
CA SER A 97 -10.82 14.37 14.92
C SER A 97 -9.80 15.47 15.12
N PHE A 98 -8.76 15.52 14.29
CA PHE A 98 -7.74 16.57 14.31
C PHE A 98 -6.98 16.67 12.98
N GLY A 99 -6.08 17.65 12.87
CA GLY A 99 -5.11 17.78 11.79
C GLY A 99 -5.54 18.71 10.64
N SER A 100 -6.57 19.54 10.86
CA SER A 100 -6.99 20.57 9.93
C SER A 100 -5.83 21.47 9.49
N GLY A 101 -5.66 21.69 8.19
CA GLY A 101 -4.63 22.55 7.62
C GLY A 101 -3.19 22.02 7.67
N MET A 102 -2.95 20.87 8.31
CA MET A 102 -1.59 20.33 8.50
C MET A 102 -1.04 19.63 7.26
N PHE A 103 -1.86 18.87 6.54
CA PHE A 103 -1.43 17.90 5.54
C PHE A 103 -1.67 18.38 4.11
N VAL A 104 -0.89 17.83 3.19
CA VAL A 104 -1.00 18.05 1.74
C VAL A 104 -1.71 16.86 1.08
N TRP A 105 -1.23 15.65 1.34
CA TRP A 105 -1.79 14.44 0.74
C TRP A 105 -1.74 13.27 1.75
N PRO A 106 -2.79 13.12 2.56
CA PRO A 106 -2.95 11.99 3.46
C PRO A 106 -2.70 10.65 2.79
N HIS A 107 -1.79 9.82 3.34
CA HIS A 107 -1.43 8.56 2.69
C HIS A 107 -1.37 7.35 3.62
N GLY A 108 -0.62 7.37 4.70
CA GLY A 108 -0.46 6.25 5.63
C GLY A 108 -0.84 6.59 7.06
N ILE A 109 -1.37 5.62 7.80
CA ILE A 109 -1.56 5.66 9.25
C ILE A 109 -1.20 4.32 9.87
N VAL A 110 -0.46 4.36 10.98
CA VAL A 110 -0.11 3.19 11.78
C VAL A 110 -0.28 3.55 13.25
N VAL A 111 -0.90 2.66 14.03
CA VAL A 111 -1.01 2.76 15.48
C VAL A 111 0.10 1.93 16.11
N ASP A 112 0.92 2.53 16.98
CA ASP A 112 1.98 1.81 17.70
C ASP A 112 1.47 1.11 18.97
N GLU A 113 2.35 0.35 19.64
CA GLU A 113 2.01 -0.40 20.86
C GLU A 113 1.61 0.49 22.04
N ASP A 114 1.98 1.75 22.02
CA ASP A 114 1.59 2.77 23.02
C ASP A 114 0.32 3.53 22.59
N ASP A 115 -0.37 3.08 21.55
CA ASP A 115 -1.54 3.72 20.92
C ASP A 115 -1.24 5.12 20.33
N ASN A 116 0.00 5.46 20.02
CA ASN A 116 0.30 6.67 19.27
C ASN A 116 0.11 6.43 17.77
N LEU A 117 -0.14 7.52 17.06
CA LEU A 117 -0.44 7.50 15.63
C LEU A 117 0.78 7.95 14.84
N TRP A 118 1.27 7.09 13.97
CA TRP A 118 2.23 7.46 12.93
C TRP A 118 1.48 7.78 11.65
N ILE A 119 1.65 9.01 11.15
CA ILE A 119 0.88 9.57 10.04
C ILE A 119 1.83 10.02 8.95
N ILE A 120 1.54 9.63 7.71
CA ILE A 120 2.39 9.87 6.55
C ILE A 120 1.69 10.84 5.60
N ASP A 121 2.32 12.00 5.36
CA ASP A 121 1.92 12.98 4.36
C ASP A 121 2.82 12.84 3.12
N ALA A 122 2.30 12.20 2.08
CA ALA A 122 3.03 11.94 0.84
C ALA A 122 3.07 13.15 -0.11
N GLY A 123 2.22 14.15 0.12
CA GLY A 123 2.18 15.36 -0.70
C GLY A 123 3.27 16.37 -0.34
N VAL A 124 3.41 17.39 -1.17
CA VAL A 124 4.31 18.51 -0.89
C VAL A 124 3.79 19.82 -1.46
N ILE A 125 3.90 20.88 -0.66
CA ILE A 125 3.91 22.27 -1.12
C ILE A 125 5.32 22.78 -0.89
N GLU A 126 6.06 22.99 -1.97
CA GLU A 126 7.49 23.30 -1.96
C GLU A 126 7.82 24.50 -1.04
N GLY A 127 8.75 24.26 -0.10
CA GLY A 127 9.19 25.25 0.88
C GLY A 127 8.17 25.61 1.96
N GLU A 128 7.07 24.83 2.09
CA GLU A 128 6.01 25.10 3.06
C GLU A 128 5.70 23.87 3.94
N LYS A 129 5.20 22.77 3.36
CA LYS A 129 4.78 21.57 4.12
C LYS A 129 4.71 20.31 3.25
N GLY A 130 4.62 19.15 3.90
CA GLY A 130 4.50 17.86 3.27
C GLY A 130 5.82 17.13 3.04
N ASN A 131 5.78 15.93 2.49
CA ASN A 131 6.87 14.95 2.48
C ASN A 131 7.38 14.62 3.89
N GLN A 132 6.47 14.44 4.83
CA GLN A 132 6.76 14.31 6.24
C GLN A 132 6.04 13.10 6.86
N ILE A 133 6.57 12.65 7.98
CA ILE A 133 5.97 11.63 8.82
C ILE A 133 5.87 12.21 10.23
N PHE A 134 4.71 12.04 10.84
CA PHE A 134 4.40 12.60 12.14
C PHE A 134 4.04 11.49 13.12
N LYS A 135 4.46 11.62 14.38
CA LYS A 135 3.93 10.84 15.49
C LYS A 135 3.06 11.73 16.35
N PHE A 136 1.82 11.33 16.59
CA PHE A 136 0.88 12.03 17.48
C PHE A 136 0.44 11.13 18.62
N SER A 137 0.09 11.74 19.76
CA SER A 137 -0.73 11.05 20.75
C SER A 137 -2.16 10.88 20.25
N GLN A 138 -2.96 10.06 20.94
CA GLN A 138 -4.40 9.89 20.62
C GLN A 138 -5.22 11.19 20.76
N GLU A 139 -4.74 12.14 21.57
CA GLU A 139 -5.36 13.46 21.72
C GLU A 139 -4.96 14.45 20.62
N GLY A 140 -4.11 14.02 19.65
CA GLY A 140 -3.62 14.86 18.55
C GLY A 140 -2.45 15.78 18.93
N ASN A 141 -1.73 15.50 20.04
CA ASN A 141 -0.51 16.24 20.36
C ASN A 141 0.66 15.70 19.53
N LEU A 142 1.37 16.59 18.83
CA LEU A 142 2.57 16.23 18.08
C LEU A 142 3.70 15.78 19.03
N LEU A 143 4.22 14.58 18.81
CA LEU A 143 5.29 13.96 19.60
C LEU A 143 6.62 13.92 18.84
N LEU A 144 6.58 13.67 17.52
CA LEU A 144 7.76 13.61 16.66
C LEU A 144 7.37 14.03 15.24
N GLU A 145 8.34 14.63 14.54
CA GLU A 145 8.23 15.02 13.15
C GLU A 145 9.50 14.59 12.40
N LEU A 146 9.33 13.87 11.30
CA LEU A 146 10.41 13.39 10.43
C LEU A 146 10.23 13.98 9.04
N GLY A 147 11.34 14.32 8.40
CA GLY A 147 11.34 15.03 7.13
C GLY A 147 11.42 16.53 7.30
N GLU A 148 11.92 17.22 6.28
CA GLU A 148 11.99 18.68 6.23
C GLU A 148 10.72 19.22 5.54
N PRO A 149 9.95 20.13 6.18
CA PRO A 149 8.69 20.61 5.63
C PRO A 149 8.83 21.19 4.22
N GLY A 150 8.07 20.65 3.28
CA GLY A 150 8.06 21.14 1.89
C GLY A 150 9.33 20.84 1.09
N VAL A 151 10.18 19.93 1.55
CA VAL A 151 11.42 19.56 0.87
C VAL A 151 11.35 18.12 0.34
N ARG A 152 11.67 17.97 -0.95
CA ARG A 152 11.89 16.67 -1.58
C ARG A 152 13.37 16.31 -1.53
N GLY A 153 13.70 15.07 -1.21
CA GLY A 153 15.09 14.64 -1.23
C GLY A 153 15.26 13.15 -1.03
N ASP A 154 16.49 12.70 -1.21
CA ASP A 154 16.92 11.32 -1.02
C ASP A 154 18.04 11.19 0.04
N GLY A 155 18.38 12.29 0.70
CA GLY A 155 19.36 12.32 1.80
C GLY A 155 18.83 11.65 3.08
N PRO A 156 19.72 11.49 4.10
CA PRO A 156 19.31 11.07 5.43
C PRO A 156 18.23 12.01 6.00
N GLY A 157 17.10 11.44 6.42
CA GLY A 157 15.98 12.21 6.98
C GLY A 157 15.17 13.05 5.98
N GLN A 158 15.40 12.89 4.67
CA GLN A 158 14.59 13.48 3.62
C GLN A 158 13.74 12.41 2.94
N PHE A 159 12.57 12.79 2.44
CA PHE A 159 11.64 11.92 1.73
C PHE A 159 11.18 12.54 0.41
N ASN A 160 10.66 11.69 -0.48
CA ASN A 160 10.01 12.13 -1.71
C ASN A 160 8.84 11.18 -2.05
N GLU A 161 7.64 11.58 -1.63
CA GLU A 161 6.40 10.82 -1.65
C GLU A 161 6.44 9.55 -0.76
N PRO A 162 6.72 9.67 0.56
CA PRO A 162 6.64 8.52 1.46
C PRO A 162 5.22 7.95 1.44
N SER A 163 5.10 6.62 1.36
CA SER A 163 3.80 5.97 1.14
C SER A 163 3.27 5.20 2.34
N ASP A 164 4.12 4.49 3.07
CA ASP A 164 3.69 3.69 4.21
C ASP A 164 4.84 3.51 5.20
N LEU A 165 4.53 3.01 6.40
CA LEU A 165 5.48 2.77 7.48
C LEU A 165 5.12 1.47 8.21
N ALA A 166 6.14 0.73 8.64
CA ALA A 166 5.98 -0.35 9.60
C ALA A 166 7.00 -0.20 10.74
N ILE A 167 6.61 -0.68 11.92
CA ILE A 167 7.44 -0.67 13.12
C ILE A 167 7.97 -2.09 13.34
N GLY A 168 9.28 -2.21 13.45
CA GLY A 168 9.94 -3.48 13.73
C GLY A 168 9.74 -3.94 15.18
N PRO A 169 9.97 -5.22 15.48
CA PRO A 169 9.85 -5.77 16.84
C PRO A 169 10.87 -5.18 17.83
N ASP A 170 11.88 -4.47 17.34
CA ASP A 170 12.88 -3.73 18.11
C ASP A 170 12.53 -2.23 18.23
N GLY A 171 11.37 -1.81 17.73
CA GLY A 171 10.88 -0.43 17.74
C GLY A 171 11.45 0.44 16.61
N THR A 172 12.32 -0.09 15.73
CA THR A 172 12.84 0.67 14.59
C THR A 172 11.78 0.85 13.50
N LEU A 173 11.96 1.88 12.68
CA LEU A 173 11.00 2.28 11.66
C LEU A 173 11.48 1.86 10.28
N TYR A 174 10.60 1.22 9.53
CA TYR A 174 10.79 0.91 8.11
C TYR A 174 9.81 1.72 7.28
N ILE A 175 10.29 2.73 6.57
CA ILE A 175 9.49 3.70 5.84
C ILE A 175 9.62 3.41 4.34
N LEU A 176 8.50 3.20 3.67
CA LEU A 176 8.49 3.21 2.20
C LEU A 176 8.54 4.66 1.72
N ASP A 177 9.65 5.00 1.09
CA ASP A 177 9.87 6.33 0.53
C ASP A 177 9.80 6.27 -0.99
N GLY A 178 8.65 6.62 -1.51
CA GLY A 178 8.30 6.62 -2.93
C GLY A 178 6.87 6.16 -3.18
N HIS A 179 6.31 6.63 -4.30
CA HIS A 179 4.97 6.27 -4.77
C HIS A 179 4.99 6.07 -6.30
N ILE A 180 3.97 6.53 -7.01
CA ILE A 180 3.84 6.34 -8.47
C ILE A 180 4.41 7.49 -9.31
N ASN A 181 4.68 8.64 -8.72
CA ASN A 181 5.26 9.76 -9.47
C ASN A 181 6.64 9.35 -10.03
N PRO A 182 6.92 9.57 -11.31
CA PRO A 182 8.19 9.17 -11.93
C PRO A 182 9.44 9.65 -11.20
N ASP A 183 9.36 10.80 -10.54
CA ASP A 183 10.48 11.46 -9.87
C ASP A 183 10.53 11.13 -8.36
N SER A 184 9.58 10.37 -7.81
CA SER A 184 9.60 9.97 -6.41
C SER A 184 10.68 8.92 -6.13
N ASN A 185 11.10 8.82 -4.88
CA ASN A 185 12.04 7.81 -4.42
C ASN A 185 11.47 6.39 -4.61
N ARG A 186 12.32 5.38 -4.52
CA ARG A 186 11.95 3.97 -4.67
C ARG A 186 12.77 3.13 -3.70
N ARG A 187 12.62 3.42 -2.40
CA ARG A 187 13.46 2.82 -1.37
C ARG A 187 12.69 2.54 -0.08
N ILE A 188 13.28 1.75 0.77
CA ILE A 188 12.92 1.57 2.17
C ILE A 188 13.95 2.36 2.97
N VAL A 189 13.50 3.25 3.85
CA VAL A 189 14.35 3.97 4.80
C VAL A 189 14.20 3.31 6.16
N HIS A 190 15.33 2.91 6.76
CA HIS A 190 15.40 2.34 8.10
C HIS A 190 15.90 3.39 9.08
N MET A 191 15.15 3.62 10.14
CA MET A 191 15.43 4.66 11.15
C MET A 191 15.24 4.09 12.56
N THR A 192 15.85 4.73 13.56
CA THR A 192 15.53 4.45 14.97
C THR A 192 14.12 4.94 15.32
N ALA A 193 13.61 4.55 16.49
CA ALA A 193 12.31 5.04 16.99
C ALA A 193 12.28 6.57 17.20
N GLU A 194 13.44 7.19 17.39
CA GLU A 194 13.62 8.64 17.57
C GLU A 194 13.78 9.37 16.22
N GLY A 195 13.87 8.62 15.09
CA GLY A 195 13.98 9.18 13.75
C GLY A 195 15.41 9.40 13.27
N ASP A 196 16.42 8.81 13.91
CA ASP A 196 17.79 8.83 13.41
C ASP A 196 17.95 7.84 12.25
N PHE A 197 18.50 8.30 11.13
CA PHE A 197 18.73 7.47 9.95
C PHE A 197 19.79 6.39 10.22
N ILE A 198 19.45 5.14 9.90
CA ILE A 198 20.36 3.99 10.00
C ILE A 198 20.91 3.66 8.60
N GLU A 199 20.03 3.29 7.68
CA GLU A 199 20.38 2.90 6.31
C GLU A 199 19.17 2.97 5.38
N SER A 200 19.37 2.69 4.09
CA SER A 200 18.25 2.54 3.15
C SER A 200 18.54 1.49 2.09
N TRP A 201 17.49 0.82 1.61
CA TRP A 201 17.57 -0.21 0.59
C TRP A 201 16.61 0.07 -0.55
N GLY A 202 17.00 -0.38 -1.74
CA GLY A 202 16.15 -0.32 -2.91
C GLY A 202 16.53 0.76 -3.91
N SER A 203 15.96 0.64 -5.09
CA SER A 203 16.10 1.60 -6.19
C SER A 203 14.95 1.43 -7.16
N LYS A 204 14.80 2.36 -8.12
CA LYS A 204 13.78 2.27 -9.17
C LYS A 204 14.05 1.10 -10.11
N GLY A 205 13.02 0.32 -10.45
CA GLY A 205 13.09 -0.72 -11.47
C GLY A 205 12.24 -1.96 -11.19
N TYR A 206 12.55 -3.05 -11.91
CA TYR A 206 11.76 -4.29 -11.97
C TYR A 206 12.50 -5.51 -11.38
N GLY A 207 13.77 -5.39 -11.08
CA GLY A 207 14.60 -6.47 -10.54
C GLY A 207 14.38 -6.71 -9.03
N PRO A 208 15.16 -7.62 -8.42
CA PRO A 208 15.24 -7.79 -6.98
C PRO A 208 15.66 -6.49 -6.29
N LEU A 209 15.01 -6.15 -5.16
CA LEU A 209 15.23 -4.89 -4.43
C LEU A 209 15.06 -3.63 -5.28
N GLN A 210 14.34 -3.74 -6.39
CA GLN A 210 13.92 -2.59 -7.18
C GLN A 210 12.41 -2.44 -7.06
N PHE A 211 11.92 -1.20 -7.07
CA PHE A 211 10.52 -0.88 -6.90
C PHE A 211 10.06 0.09 -8.00
N GLU A 212 8.81 -0.03 -8.45
CA GLU A 212 8.22 0.93 -9.39
C GLU A 212 7.06 1.72 -8.78
N GLY A 213 6.45 1.18 -7.75
CA GLY A 213 5.43 1.87 -6.95
C GLY A 213 5.29 1.17 -5.61
N PRO A 214 6.29 1.30 -4.72
CA PRO A 214 6.16 0.77 -3.37
C PRO A 214 5.01 1.48 -2.68
N HIS A 215 4.08 0.73 -2.04
CA HIS A 215 2.84 1.32 -1.56
C HIS A 215 2.43 0.87 -0.16
N ALA A 216 2.78 -0.33 0.24
CA ALA A 216 2.45 -0.86 1.55
C ALA A 216 3.60 -1.68 2.12
N ILE A 217 3.79 -1.64 3.43
CA ILE A 217 4.79 -2.42 4.15
C ILE A 217 4.20 -2.96 5.45
N ALA A 218 4.54 -4.21 5.76
CA ALA A 218 4.32 -4.79 7.09
C ALA A 218 5.55 -5.55 7.55
N VAL A 219 5.75 -5.65 8.86
CA VAL A 219 6.87 -6.37 9.47
C VAL A 219 6.30 -7.44 10.39
N ASP A 220 6.80 -8.66 10.31
CA ASP A 220 6.39 -9.73 11.22
C ASP A 220 7.22 -9.75 12.51
N SER A 221 6.82 -10.58 13.47
CA SER A 221 7.47 -10.71 14.77
C SER A 221 8.93 -11.19 14.72
N SER A 222 9.39 -11.69 13.58
CA SER A 222 10.80 -12.06 13.33
C SER A 222 11.60 -10.94 12.67
N GLY A 223 10.96 -9.80 12.35
CA GLY A 223 11.57 -8.66 11.67
C GLY A 223 11.60 -8.80 10.14
N ARG A 224 10.92 -9.79 9.54
CA ARG A 224 10.82 -9.86 8.08
C ARG A 224 9.86 -8.81 7.57
N MET A 225 10.27 -8.11 6.51
CA MET A 225 9.49 -7.07 5.85
C MET A 225 8.75 -7.64 4.64
N TYR A 226 7.48 -7.29 4.49
CA TYR A 226 6.62 -7.64 3.36
C TYR A 226 6.24 -6.36 2.63
N ILE A 227 6.76 -6.15 1.43
CA ILE A 227 6.66 -4.90 0.68
C ILE A 227 5.74 -5.08 -0.53
N GLY A 228 4.66 -4.33 -0.58
CA GLY A 228 3.78 -4.21 -1.73
C GLY A 228 4.40 -3.32 -2.80
N ASP A 229 5.10 -3.93 -3.75
CA ASP A 229 5.62 -3.26 -4.94
C ASP A 229 4.50 -3.20 -5.99
N ARG A 230 3.53 -2.32 -5.72
CA ARG A 230 2.21 -2.27 -6.34
C ARG A 230 2.28 -2.20 -7.86
N THR A 231 3.05 -1.28 -8.41
CA THR A 231 3.14 -1.11 -9.87
C THR A 231 3.82 -2.28 -10.56
N ASN A 232 4.65 -3.03 -9.86
CA ASN A 232 5.23 -4.29 -10.33
C ASN A 232 4.34 -5.52 -10.08
N ASN A 233 3.13 -5.35 -9.52
CA ASN A 233 2.17 -6.42 -9.23
C ASN A 233 2.79 -7.57 -8.42
N ARG A 234 3.47 -7.25 -7.32
CA ARG A 234 4.18 -8.25 -6.51
C ARG A 234 4.35 -7.83 -5.06
N LEU A 235 4.61 -8.82 -4.21
CA LEU A 235 5.24 -8.64 -2.91
C LEU A 235 6.73 -8.99 -2.99
N GLN A 236 7.57 -8.21 -2.33
CA GLN A 236 8.94 -8.59 -2.03
C GLN A 236 9.07 -8.83 -0.53
N VAL A 237 9.66 -9.96 -0.13
CA VAL A 237 9.88 -10.32 1.27
C VAL A 237 11.37 -10.19 1.56
N LEU A 238 11.71 -9.37 2.56
CA LEU A 238 13.09 -9.10 2.97
C LEU A 238 13.32 -9.55 4.42
N SER A 239 14.57 -9.82 4.75
CA SER A 239 15.01 -9.94 6.15
C SER A 239 15.05 -8.57 6.83
N SER A 240 15.18 -8.55 8.16
CA SER A 240 15.40 -7.33 8.96
C SER A 240 16.67 -6.56 8.59
N THR A 241 17.58 -7.18 7.82
CA THR A 241 18.82 -6.57 7.32
C THR A 241 18.76 -6.20 5.84
N GLY A 242 17.56 -6.17 5.24
CA GLY A 242 17.35 -5.78 3.84
C GLY A 242 17.73 -6.86 2.80
N GLU A 243 18.00 -8.10 3.22
CA GLU A 243 18.30 -9.19 2.30
C GLU A 243 17.01 -9.74 1.67
N LEU A 244 16.96 -9.88 0.35
CA LEU A 244 15.80 -10.43 -0.34
C LEU A 244 15.63 -11.93 -0.06
N LEU A 245 14.49 -12.31 0.50
CA LEU A 245 14.13 -13.69 0.82
C LEU A 245 13.22 -14.31 -0.23
N ALA A 246 12.24 -13.55 -0.74
CA ALA A 246 11.27 -14.03 -1.74
C ALA A 246 10.68 -12.90 -2.58
N ILE A 247 10.17 -13.26 -3.77
CA ILE A 247 9.30 -12.43 -4.60
C ILE A 247 8.03 -13.22 -4.88
N TRP A 248 6.86 -12.68 -4.49
CA TRP A 248 5.56 -13.31 -4.69
C TRP A 248 4.72 -12.51 -5.70
N THR A 249 4.38 -13.13 -6.80
CA THR A 249 3.57 -12.53 -7.88
C THR A 249 2.12 -13.00 -7.86
N HIS A 250 1.73 -13.77 -6.86
CA HIS A 250 0.41 -14.39 -6.73
C HIS A 250 -0.47 -13.73 -5.65
N TRP A 251 -0.12 -12.54 -5.21
CA TRP A 251 -0.87 -11.71 -4.25
C TRP A 251 -1.51 -10.48 -4.90
N GLY A 252 -1.72 -10.51 -6.21
CA GLY A 252 -2.33 -9.41 -6.95
C GLY A 252 -1.45 -8.16 -7.05
N ARG A 253 -2.08 -6.99 -6.86
CA ARG A 253 -1.49 -5.66 -6.91
C ARG A 253 -1.62 -4.98 -5.52
N PRO A 254 -0.71 -5.28 -4.58
CA PRO A 254 -0.89 -4.92 -3.17
C PRO A 254 -0.86 -3.42 -2.94
N SER A 255 -1.98 -2.86 -2.46
CA SER A 255 -2.13 -1.45 -2.08
C SER A 255 -2.01 -1.25 -0.56
N GLY A 256 -2.44 -2.22 0.23
CA GLY A 256 -2.33 -2.23 1.69
C GLY A 256 -1.95 -3.62 2.19
N ILE A 257 -1.18 -3.68 3.26
CA ILE A 257 -0.74 -4.93 3.89
C ILE A 257 -0.87 -4.80 5.40
N ARG A 258 -1.37 -5.86 6.06
CA ARG A 258 -1.33 -5.99 7.53
C ARG A 258 -0.97 -7.44 7.90
N ILE A 259 -0.35 -7.58 9.06
CA ILE A 259 -0.02 -8.87 9.66
C ILE A 259 -0.60 -8.91 11.06
N VAL A 260 -1.36 -9.99 11.36
CA VAL A 260 -1.86 -10.27 12.70
C VAL A 260 -1.50 -11.72 13.04
N GLY A 261 -0.64 -11.92 14.02
CA GLY A 261 -0.04 -13.21 14.31
C GLY A 261 0.70 -13.77 13.09
N ASP A 262 0.31 -14.96 12.62
CA ASP A 262 0.89 -15.61 11.43
C ASP A 262 0.06 -15.39 10.16
N THR A 263 -0.92 -14.48 10.19
CA THR A 263 -1.80 -14.20 9.06
C THR A 263 -1.41 -12.91 8.36
N LEU A 264 -1.20 -13.01 7.05
CA LEU A 264 -0.96 -11.89 6.14
C LEU A 264 -2.26 -11.52 5.42
N TYR A 265 -2.57 -10.24 5.43
CA TYR A 265 -3.67 -9.63 4.70
C TYR A 265 -3.10 -8.65 3.68
N ALA A 266 -3.47 -8.79 2.40
CA ALA A 266 -3.05 -7.86 1.36
C ALA A 266 -4.25 -7.45 0.51
N VAL A 267 -4.46 -6.15 0.37
CA VAL A 267 -5.55 -5.63 -0.47
C VAL A 267 -5.05 -5.27 -1.86
N ASP A 268 -5.76 -5.76 -2.86
CA ASP A 268 -5.64 -5.35 -4.26
C ASP A 268 -6.83 -4.43 -4.60
N SER A 269 -6.60 -3.14 -4.61
CA SER A 269 -7.64 -2.14 -4.90
C SER A 269 -7.74 -1.77 -6.38
N GLU A 270 -6.78 -2.20 -7.21
CA GLU A 270 -6.57 -1.58 -8.52
C GLU A 270 -6.43 -2.52 -9.70
N SER A 271 -6.29 -3.85 -9.51
CA SER A 271 -6.12 -4.78 -10.63
C SER A 271 -7.22 -4.64 -11.68
N ARG A 272 -6.81 -4.52 -12.96
CA ARG A 272 -7.66 -4.37 -14.13
C ARG A 272 -7.17 -5.23 -15.28
N ALA A 273 -8.13 -5.72 -16.08
CA ALA A 273 -7.83 -6.62 -17.20
C ALA A 273 -7.56 -5.89 -18.52
N ALA A 274 -8.01 -4.64 -18.69
CA ALA A 274 -7.90 -3.94 -19.96
C ALA A 274 -6.49 -3.37 -20.20
N VAL A 275 -5.96 -3.66 -21.36
CA VAL A 275 -4.62 -3.18 -21.77
C VAL A 275 -4.59 -1.66 -21.83
N GLY A 276 -3.56 -1.07 -21.22
CA GLY A 276 -3.36 0.39 -21.21
C GLY A 276 -4.12 1.14 -20.11
N GLU A 277 -4.95 0.45 -19.32
CA GLU A 277 -5.51 1.04 -18.10
C GLU A 277 -4.50 1.04 -16.96
N TYR A 278 -4.61 2.06 -16.12
CA TYR A 278 -3.90 2.08 -14.85
C TYR A 278 -4.30 0.86 -14.01
N GLY A 279 -3.32 0.20 -13.41
CA GLY A 279 -3.57 -1.04 -12.67
C GLY A 279 -3.65 -2.30 -13.55
N TYR A 280 -3.16 -2.25 -14.80
CA TYR A 280 -3.16 -3.44 -15.67
C TYR A 280 -2.46 -4.64 -15.01
N ASN A 281 -3.26 -5.63 -14.69
CA ASN A 281 -2.85 -6.88 -14.06
C ASN A 281 -3.81 -8.00 -14.50
N PRO A 282 -3.71 -8.44 -15.77
CA PRO A 282 -4.67 -9.37 -16.35
C PRO A 282 -4.64 -10.72 -15.64
N GLY A 283 -5.85 -11.25 -15.39
CA GLY A 283 -6.02 -12.52 -14.67
C GLY A 283 -6.12 -12.37 -13.15
N TRP A 284 -5.94 -11.16 -12.59
CA TRP A 284 -6.11 -10.87 -11.17
C TRP A 284 -7.39 -10.07 -10.92
N HIS A 285 -7.93 -10.23 -9.70
CA HIS A 285 -9.15 -9.57 -9.26
C HIS A 285 -8.85 -8.68 -8.06
N ARG A 286 -9.54 -7.52 -8.00
CA ARG A 286 -9.56 -6.67 -6.82
C ARG A 286 -10.21 -7.41 -5.67
N GLY A 287 -9.65 -7.24 -4.49
CA GLY A 287 -10.12 -7.91 -3.30
C GLY A 287 -9.08 -7.91 -2.19
N ILE A 288 -9.40 -8.58 -1.08
CA ILE A 288 -8.45 -8.82 0.00
C ILE A 288 -8.01 -10.29 -0.06
N TYR A 289 -6.72 -10.50 -0.25
CA TYR A 289 -6.08 -11.80 -0.14
C TYR A 289 -5.69 -12.04 1.31
N VAL A 290 -6.04 -13.19 1.86
CA VAL A 290 -5.71 -13.60 3.23
C VAL A 290 -4.92 -14.89 3.16
N GLY A 291 -3.85 -15.00 3.94
CA GLY A 291 -3.02 -16.21 3.93
C GLY A 291 -1.93 -16.20 4.99
N HIS A 292 -0.89 -16.97 4.76
CA HIS A 292 0.19 -17.18 5.72
C HIS A 292 1.47 -16.47 5.32
N LEU A 293 2.38 -16.31 6.30
CA LEU A 293 3.69 -15.66 6.12
C LEU A 293 4.68 -16.49 5.27
N ASP A 294 4.29 -17.69 4.83
CA ASP A 294 5.02 -18.49 3.84
C ASP A 294 4.58 -18.23 2.38
N GLY A 295 3.59 -17.34 2.19
CA GLY A 295 3.04 -16.97 0.90
C GLY A 295 1.80 -17.78 0.48
N THR A 296 1.33 -18.74 1.27
CA THR A 296 0.12 -19.53 0.96
C THR A 296 -1.13 -18.69 1.19
N ILE A 297 -1.96 -18.51 0.14
CA ILE A 297 -3.26 -17.83 0.24
C ILE A 297 -4.33 -18.86 0.68
N THR A 298 -5.14 -18.49 1.66
CA THR A 298 -6.20 -19.34 2.23
C THR A 298 -7.61 -18.84 1.92
N ASP A 299 -7.79 -17.50 1.79
CA ASP A 299 -9.07 -16.87 1.53
C ASP A 299 -8.89 -15.71 0.54
N PHE A 300 -9.98 -15.39 -0.18
CA PHE A 300 -10.07 -14.20 -1.03
C PHE A 300 -11.44 -13.54 -0.86
N ILE A 301 -11.44 -12.29 -0.46
CA ILE A 301 -12.64 -11.47 -0.31
C ILE A 301 -12.75 -10.59 -1.56
N PRO A 302 -13.64 -10.92 -2.52
CA PRO A 302 -13.72 -10.18 -3.78
C PRO A 302 -14.30 -8.78 -3.59
N ASP A 303 -13.85 -7.83 -4.43
CA ASP A 303 -14.51 -6.53 -4.58
C ASP A 303 -15.94 -6.74 -5.04
N PRO A 304 -16.95 -6.25 -4.30
CA PRO A 304 -18.35 -6.39 -4.69
C PRO A 304 -18.75 -5.53 -5.89
N SER A 305 -17.90 -4.59 -6.32
CA SER A 305 -18.14 -3.65 -7.42
C SER A 305 -17.05 -3.75 -8.49
N PRO A 306 -16.85 -4.92 -9.14
CA PRO A 306 -15.70 -5.18 -10.00
C PRO A 306 -15.64 -4.32 -11.26
N SER A 307 -16.73 -3.69 -11.67
CA SER A 307 -16.83 -2.81 -12.85
C SER A 307 -16.71 -1.33 -12.53
N GLY A 308 -16.63 -0.96 -11.26
CA GLY A 308 -16.56 0.43 -10.80
C GLY A 308 -15.16 1.03 -10.89
N ALA A 309 -15.08 2.32 -10.61
CA ALA A 309 -13.86 3.01 -10.29
C ALA A 309 -13.22 2.39 -9.02
N THR A 310 -12.19 3.00 -8.46
CA THR A 310 -11.47 2.57 -7.25
C THR A 310 -12.37 2.54 -5.99
N SER A 311 -13.37 1.65 -5.97
CA SER A 311 -14.41 1.55 -4.95
C SER A 311 -14.07 0.61 -3.81
N PHE A 312 -12.94 -0.09 -3.88
CA PHE A 312 -12.50 -1.03 -2.87
C PHE A 312 -11.47 -0.38 -1.94
N PRO A 313 -11.31 -0.85 -0.69
CA PRO A 313 -10.31 -0.32 0.22
C PRO A 313 -8.91 -0.27 -0.38
N GLU A 314 -8.18 0.80 -0.13
CA GLU A 314 -6.75 0.92 -0.45
C GLU A 314 -5.92 0.56 0.78
N GLY A 315 -6.28 1.09 1.96
CA GLY A 315 -5.71 0.72 3.24
C GLY A 315 -6.64 -0.20 4.04
N ILE A 316 -6.08 -1.06 4.85
CA ILE A 316 -6.78 -1.95 5.77
C ILE A 316 -6.16 -1.91 7.17
N GLY A 317 -7.01 -1.97 8.20
CA GLY A 317 -6.66 -2.28 9.58
C GLY A 317 -7.30 -3.61 9.96
N VAL A 318 -6.64 -4.41 10.79
CA VAL A 318 -7.13 -5.74 11.17
C VAL A 318 -7.01 -5.90 12.69
N SER A 319 -8.13 -6.25 13.35
CA SER A 319 -8.11 -6.52 14.78
C SER A 319 -7.51 -7.90 15.10
N ASP A 320 -7.14 -8.13 16.36
CA ASP A 320 -6.62 -9.44 16.82
C ASP A 320 -7.60 -10.59 16.59
N GLU A 321 -8.92 -10.31 16.54
CA GLU A 321 -9.96 -11.30 16.22
C GLU A 321 -10.11 -11.52 14.71
N GLY A 322 -9.33 -10.85 13.88
CA GLY A 322 -9.37 -10.97 12.42
C GLY A 322 -10.54 -10.21 11.76
N VAL A 323 -11.12 -9.22 12.44
CA VAL A 323 -12.06 -8.28 11.83
C VAL A 323 -11.26 -7.27 11.01
N ILE A 324 -11.58 -7.15 9.72
CA ILE A 324 -10.90 -6.23 8.81
C ILE A 324 -11.74 -4.96 8.67
N TRP A 325 -11.08 -3.82 8.77
CA TRP A 325 -11.63 -2.52 8.42
C TRP A 325 -10.88 -1.99 7.21
N GLY A 326 -11.58 -1.37 6.27
CA GLY A 326 -10.96 -0.87 5.06
C GLY A 326 -11.49 0.51 4.69
N ALA A 327 -10.58 1.40 4.29
CA ALA A 327 -10.91 2.75 3.83
C ALA A 327 -10.84 2.84 2.30
N SER A 328 -11.94 3.27 1.68
CA SER A 328 -12.11 3.33 0.23
C SER A 328 -11.80 4.72 -0.32
N VAL A 329 -10.97 4.77 -1.37
CA VAL A 329 -10.62 6.03 -2.06
C VAL A 329 -11.77 6.52 -2.93
N GLY A 330 -12.37 5.66 -3.73
CA GLY A 330 -13.38 6.03 -4.72
C GLY A 330 -14.75 6.28 -4.12
N ASP A 331 -15.26 5.34 -3.34
CA ASP A 331 -16.61 5.42 -2.76
C ASP A 331 -16.65 6.26 -1.48
N ARG A 332 -15.48 6.62 -0.93
CA ARG A 332 -15.35 7.44 0.29
C ARG A 332 -16.13 6.86 1.46
N GLU A 333 -15.99 5.58 1.67
CA GLU A 333 -16.63 4.85 2.75
C GLU A 333 -15.60 4.03 3.55
N VAL A 334 -16.00 3.67 4.74
CA VAL A 334 -15.32 2.66 5.55
C VAL A 334 -16.14 1.38 5.48
N LEU A 335 -15.47 0.29 5.13
CA LEU A 335 -16.05 -1.06 5.09
C LEU A 335 -15.54 -1.88 6.25
N LYS A 336 -16.36 -2.80 6.73
CA LYS A 336 -16.01 -3.80 7.73
C LYS A 336 -16.23 -5.19 7.17
N PHE A 337 -15.26 -6.07 7.37
CA PHE A 337 -15.34 -7.46 6.93
C PHE A 337 -15.26 -8.35 8.16
N VAL A 338 -16.27 -9.20 8.35
CA VAL A 338 -16.35 -10.09 9.50
C VAL A 338 -16.39 -11.55 9.03
N ARG A 339 -15.74 -12.44 9.79
CA ARG A 339 -15.80 -13.87 9.47
C ARG A 339 -17.21 -14.40 9.67
N ARG A 340 -17.64 -15.26 8.75
CA ARG A 340 -18.90 -16.00 8.82
C ARG A 340 -18.87 -17.14 9.80
#